data_834ae59452b51c6ffbc602bb8bf28b7a
#
_entry.id   834ae59452b51c6ffbc602bb8bf28b7a
#
_cell.length_a   1.000
_cell.length_b   1.000
_cell.length_c   1.000
_cell.angle_alpha   90.00
_cell.angle_beta   90.00
_cell.angle_gamma   90.00
#
_symmetry.space_group_name_H-M   'P 1'
#
loop_
_entity.id
_entity.type
_entity.pdbx_description
1 polymer ?
#
loop_
_entity_poly.entity_id
_entity_poly.type
_entity_poly.pdbx_seq_one_letter_code
_entity_poly.pdbx_strand_id
1 'polypeptide(L)'
;YLAHLEGLKGAMPSITQNRMRLARMTGQQALTAVMKPGGRLVSEEVAAAIVRFIAGGSELANAEVEPSLLSLICRELNNARLAQGRSEISADLLAGSRDTILSEFYERALADQPAGVRQVIEDNLLTESGFRESRAEGRLVKLFAAAGAPEGTLAPAPTAVILPFTSRM
;
A
#
# COMPACT_ATOMS: atom_id res chain seq x y z
N TYR A 1 4.93 -19.28 -3.64
CA TYR A 1 6.08 -18.98 -4.50
C TYR A 1 7.40 -19.59 -3.97
N LEU A 2 7.68 -19.48 -2.66
CA LEU A 2 8.93 -20.04 -2.07
C LEU A 2 9.04 -21.56 -2.26
N ALA A 3 7.95 -22.29 -2.11
CA ALA A 3 7.94 -23.74 -2.34
C ALA A 3 8.33 -24.15 -3.78
N HIS A 4 7.90 -23.37 -4.78
CA HIS A 4 8.30 -23.59 -6.18
C HIS A 4 9.78 -23.28 -6.43
N LEU A 5 10.32 -22.27 -5.75
CA LEU A 5 11.75 -21.95 -5.84
C LEU A 5 12.63 -23.00 -5.15
N GLU A 6 12.10 -23.67 -4.13
CA GLU A 6 12.81 -24.76 -3.46
C GLU A 6 13.05 -25.96 -4.37
N GLY A 7 12.12 -26.26 -5.28
CA GLY A 7 12.31 -27.31 -6.29
C GLY A 7 13.44 -27.02 -7.29
N LEU A 8 13.86 -25.77 -7.43
CA LEU A 8 14.96 -25.38 -8.32
C LEU A 8 16.35 -25.47 -7.67
N LYS A 9 16.46 -25.75 -6.38
CA LYS A 9 17.74 -25.83 -5.66
C LYS A 9 18.75 -26.79 -6.30
N GLY A 10 18.25 -27.92 -6.83
CA GLY A 10 19.08 -28.93 -7.51
C GLY A 10 19.66 -28.45 -8.83
N ALA A 11 18.87 -27.68 -9.59
CA ALA A 11 19.27 -27.16 -10.91
C ALA A 11 20.03 -25.81 -10.81
N MET A 12 19.77 -25.02 -9.78
CA MET A 12 20.34 -23.69 -9.58
C MET A 12 20.71 -23.47 -8.11
N PRO A 13 21.81 -24.03 -7.61
CA PRO A 13 22.22 -23.91 -6.19
C PRO A 13 22.38 -22.46 -5.73
N SER A 14 22.81 -21.56 -6.62
CA SER A 14 22.98 -20.11 -6.34
C SER A 14 21.68 -19.40 -5.98
N ILE A 15 20.52 -19.95 -6.31
CA ILE A 15 19.22 -19.34 -5.99
C ILE A 15 19.00 -19.23 -4.47
N THR A 16 19.62 -20.12 -3.69
CA THR A 16 19.55 -20.10 -2.23
C THR A 16 20.46 -19.06 -1.60
N GLN A 17 21.55 -18.71 -2.28
CA GLN A 17 22.54 -17.73 -1.82
C GLN A 17 22.14 -16.29 -2.17
N ASN A 18 21.35 -16.11 -3.23
CA ASN A 18 20.87 -14.82 -3.72
C ASN A 18 19.45 -14.50 -3.23
N ARG A 19 19.15 -14.80 -1.97
CA ARG A 19 17.85 -14.48 -1.35
C ARG A 19 17.96 -13.20 -0.56
N MET A 20 17.08 -12.25 -0.85
CA MET A 20 16.84 -11.08 -0.02
C MET A 20 15.42 -11.15 0.53
N ARG A 21 15.29 -11.17 1.85
CA ARG A 21 13.99 -11.05 2.51
C ARG A 21 13.65 -9.57 2.68
N LEU A 22 12.59 -9.14 2.02
CA LEU A 22 12.00 -7.83 2.29
C LEU A 22 11.16 -7.94 3.56
N ALA A 23 11.68 -7.37 4.64
CA ALA A 23 10.97 -7.23 5.91
C ALA A 23 10.22 -5.90 5.97
N ARG A 24 9.32 -5.75 6.94
CA ARG A 24 8.78 -4.44 7.30
C ARG A 24 9.92 -3.52 7.74
N MET A 25 9.71 -2.22 7.56
CA MET A 25 10.66 -1.21 8.03
C MET A 25 10.58 -1.09 9.55
N THR A 26 11.71 -0.90 10.20
CA THR A 26 11.71 -0.43 11.61
C THR A 26 11.20 1.00 11.67
N GLY A 27 10.73 1.45 12.84
CA GLY A 27 10.29 2.84 13.03
C GLY A 27 11.35 3.86 12.65
N GLN A 28 12.63 3.59 12.95
CA GLN A 28 13.74 4.47 12.58
C GLN A 28 13.98 4.53 11.07
N GLN A 29 13.85 3.40 10.38
CA GLN A 29 13.92 3.37 8.92
C GLN A 29 12.75 4.13 8.29
N ALA A 30 11.55 3.94 8.83
CA ALA A 30 10.35 4.65 8.38
C ALA A 30 10.48 6.16 8.62
N LEU A 31 10.95 6.59 9.80
CA LEU A 31 11.22 7.99 10.10
C LEU A 31 12.20 8.61 9.08
N THR A 32 13.29 7.91 8.80
CA THR A 32 14.27 8.34 7.82
C THR A 32 13.68 8.42 6.41
N ALA A 33 12.81 7.46 6.04
CA ALA A 33 12.14 7.44 4.74
C ALA A 33 11.13 8.58 4.57
N VAL A 34 10.53 9.08 5.64
CA VAL A 34 9.67 10.29 5.62
C VAL A 34 10.52 11.55 5.55
N MET A 35 11.54 11.66 6.42
CA MET A 35 12.34 12.87 6.56
C MET A 35 13.18 13.21 5.35
N LYS A 36 13.87 12.21 4.74
CA LYS A 36 14.76 12.46 3.60
C LYS A 36 14.07 13.09 2.40
N PRO A 37 12.95 12.54 1.88
CA PRO A 37 12.22 13.16 0.78
C PRO A 37 11.35 14.34 1.25
N GLY A 38 10.88 14.31 2.49
CA GLY A 38 10.03 15.35 3.06
C GLY A 38 10.71 16.71 3.21
N GLY A 39 12.01 16.72 3.47
CA GLY A 39 12.81 17.95 3.56
C GLY A 39 12.16 19.01 4.45
N ARG A 40 11.79 20.15 3.86
CA ARG A 40 11.15 21.26 4.58
C ARG A 40 9.63 21.08 4.75
N LEU A 41 9.06 20.06 4.11
CA LEU A 41 7.60 19.86 4.12
C LEU A 41 7.10 19.20 5.39
N VAL A 42 7.97 18.55 6.16
CA VAL A 42 7.60 17.82 7.37
C VAL A 42 8.66 18.01 8.46
N SER A 43 8.22 18.38 9.66
CA SER A 43 9.11 18.39 10.83
C SER A 43 9.37 16.98 11.34
N GLU A 44 10.44 16.80 12.13
CA GLU A 44 10.76 15.51 12.74
C GLU A 44 9.63 15.01 13.65
N GLU A 45 8.99 15.93 14.40
CA GLU A 45 7.86 15.61 15.27
C GLU A 45 6.67 15.06 14.48
N VAL A 46 6.35 15.72 13.36
CA VAL A 46 5.26 15.29 12.47
C VAL A 46 5.61 13.97 11.77
N ALA A 47 6.86 13.81 11.33
CA ALA A 47 7.32 12.54 10.75
C ALA A 47 7.21 11.37 11.75
N ALA A 48 7.60 11.62 13.01
CA ALA A 48 7.44 10.63 14.08
C ALA A 48 5.96 10.33 14.37
N ALA A 49 5.09 11.34 14.33
CA ALA A 49 3.65 11.15 14.46
C ALA A 49 3.06 10.32 13.33
N ILE A 50 3.49 10.55 12.07
CA ILE A 50 3.10 9.74 10.90
C ILE A 50 3.49 8.27 11.11
N VAL A 51 4.73 8.02 11.54
CA VAL A 51 5.22 6.64 11.75
C VAL A 51 4.43 5.93 12.85
N ARG A 52 4.19 6.60 14.01
CA ARG A 52 3.37 6.04 15.10
C ARG A 52 1.93 5.78 14.66
N PHE A 53 1.35 6.68 13.91
CA PHE A 53 0.01 6.54 13.36
C PHE A 53 -0.13 5.28 12.49
N ILE A 54 0.84 5.03 11.61
CA ILE A 54 0.86 3.86 10.73
C ILE A 54 1.11 2.58 11.53
N ALA A 55 1.96 2.64 12.55
CA ALA A 55 2.29 1.51 13.41
C ALA A 55 1.20 1.19 14.46
N GLY A 56 0.05 1.85 14.41
CA GLY A 56 -1.05 1.63 15.36
C GLY A 56 -0.77 2.12 16.78
N GLY A 57 0.01 3.21 16.91
CA GLY A 57 0.34 3.83 18.20
C GLY A 57 1.58 3.27 18.89
N SER A 58 2.27 2.32 18.28
CA SER A 58 3.49 1.74 18.85
C SER A 58 4.62 2.78 18.99
N GLU A 59 5.45 2.62 20.01
CA GLU A 59 6.67 3.41 20.15
C GLU A 59 7.60 3.19 18.94
N LEU A 60 8.30 4.24 18.52
CA LEU A 60 9.20 4.18 17.34
C LEU A 60 10.22 3.03 17.42
N ALA A 61 10.71 2.73 18.61
CA ALA A 61 11.70 1.64 18.82
C ALA A 61 11.13 0.27 18.46
N ASN A 62 9.83 0.05 18.66
CA ASN A 62 9.15 -1.22 18.44
C ASN A 62 8.23 -1.20 17.20
N ALA A 63 8.20 -0.08 16.48
CA ALA A 63 7.33 0.08 15.34
C ALA A 63 7.80 -0.79 14.16
N GLU A 64 6.87 -1.53 13.59
CA GLU A 64 7.02 -2.20 12.31
C GLU A 64 6.09 -1.55 11.29
N VAL A 65 6.68 -1.01 10.22
CA VAL A 65 5.98 -0.21 9.23
C VAL A 65 6.04 -0.87 7.86
N GLU A 66 4.91 -1.04 7.23
CA GLU A 66 4.84 -1.50 5.85
C GLU A 66 5.18 -0.35 4.88
N PRO A 67 6.19 -0.49 4.00
CA PRO A 67 6.64 0.59 3.11
C PRO A 67 5.54 1.13 2.18
N SER A 68 4.67 0.26 1.68
CA SER A 68 3.56 0.63 0.80
C SER A 68 2.53 1.49 1.52
N LEU A 69 2.19 1.14 2.76
CA LEU A 69 1.27 1.90 3.59
C LEU A 69 1.86 3.27 3.96
N LEU A 70 3.16 3.31 4.30
CA LEU A 70 3.87 4.56 4.56
C LEU A 70 3.82 5.50 3.34
N SER A 71 4.12 4.97 2.16
CA SER A 71 4.07 5.74 0.91
C SER A 71 2.67 6.28 0.62
N LEU A 72 1.64 5.45 0.81
CA LEU A 72 0.25 5.86 0.60
C LEU A 72 -0.15 6.99 1.55
N ILE A 73 0.06 6.81 2.85
CA ILE A 73 -0.32 7.82 3.85
C ILE A 73 0.43 9.14 3.61
N CYS A 74 1.74 9.09 3.36
CA CYS A 74 2.51 10.29 3.05
C CYS A 74 1.99 11.01 1.79
N ARG A 75 1.58 10.28 0.76
CA ARG A 75 0.96 10.85 -0.44
C ARG A 75 -0.37 11.51 -0.13
N GLU A 76 -1.24 10.85 0.62
CA GLU A 76 -2.54 11.42 0.97
C GLU A 76 -2.41 12.67 1.85
N LEU A 77 -1.48 12.68 2.80
CA LEU A 77 -1.18 13.86 3.61
C LEU A 77 -0.65 15.01 2.74
N ASN A 78 0.21 14.72 1.77
CA ASN A 78 0.70 15.74 0.85
C ASN A 78 -0.41 16.27 -0.07
N ASN A 79 -1.30 15.41 -0.54
CA ASN A 79 -2.48 15.83 -1.33
C ASN A 79 -3.39 16.73 -0.52
N ALA A 80 -3.68 16.38 0.75
CA ALA A 80 -4.48 17.19 1.65
C ALA A 80 -3.81 18.55 1.92
N ARG A 81 -2.48 18.56 2.15
CA ARG A 81 -1.69 19.79 2.28
C ARG A 81 -1.85 20.70 1.06
N LEU A 82 -1.69 20.14 -0.15
CA LEU A 82 -1.82 20.90 -1.40
C LEU A 82 -3.23 21.45 -1.60
N ALA A 83 -4.25 20.64 -1.35
CA ALA A 83 -5.66 21.04 -1.46
C ALA A 83 -6.02 22.19 -0.51
N GLN A 84 -5.37 22.26 0.66
CA GLN A 84 -5.55 23.33 1.66
C GLN A 84 -4.58 24.51 1.46
N GLY A 85 -3.72 24.50 0.43
CA GLY A 85 -2.75 25.57 0.16
C GLY A 85 -1.70 25.74 1.25
N ARG A 86 -1.42 24.69 2.05
CA ARG A 86 -0.45 24.76 3.15
C ARG A 86 0.98 24.59 2.65
N SER A 87 1.93 25.25 3.27
CA SER A 87 3.37 25.11 2.99
C SER A 87 3.95 23.80 3.53
N GLU A 88 3.38 23.27 4.62
CA GLU A 88 3.92 22.13 5.36
C GLU A 88 2.82 21.13 5.70
N ILE A 89 3.23 19.87 5.94
CA ILE A 89 2.38 18.83 6.49
C ILE A 89 2.38 19.00 8.01
N SER A 90 1.23 19.21 8.58
CA SER A 90 1.04 19.43 10.02
C SER A 90 0.28 18.25 10.65
N ALA A 91 0.43 18.09 11.97
CA ALA A 91 -0.14 16.96 12.71
C ALA A 91 -1.68 16.87 12.66
N ASP A 92 -2.35 18.00 12.46
CA ASP A 92 -3.82 18.04 12.31
C ASP A 92 -4.33 17.36 11.04
N LEU A 93 -3.47 17.22 10.00
CA LEU A 93 -3.79 16.42 8.82
C LEU A 93 -3.84 14.91 9.11
N LEU A 94 -3.30 14.47 10.23
CA LEU A 94 -3.45 13.10 10.74
C LEU A 94 -4.79 12.91 11.50
N ALA A 95 -5.62 13.93 11.59
CA ALA A 95 -6.93 13.83 12.23
C ALA A 95 -7.80 12.86 11.43
N GLY A 96 -8.20 11.78 12.09
CA GLY A 96 -8.90 10.67 11.49
C GLY A 96 -8.21 9.34 11.81
N SER A 97 -8.88 8.25 11.56
CA SER A 97 -8.24 6.94 11.69
C SER A 97 -7.46 6.59 10.43
N ARG A 98 -6.44 5.77 10.58
CA ARG A 98 -5.73 5.14 9.45
C ARG A 98 -6.72 4.48 8.48
N ASP A 99 -7.71 3.81 9.03
CA ASP A 99 -8.73 3.10 8.26
C ASP A 99 -9.64 4.06 7.48
N THR A 100 -9.91 5.25 8.00
CA THR A 100 -10.64 6.30 7.28
C THR A 100 -9.86 6.76 6.05
N ILE A 101 -8.57 7.07 6.20
CA ILE A 101 -7.71 7.49 5.07
C ILE A 101 -7.65 6.40 3.99
N LEU A 102 -7.52 5.15 4.41
CA LEU A 102 -7.47 4.00 3.49
C LEU A 102 -8.81 3.77 2.79
N SER A 103 -9.91 3.87 3.53
CA SER A 103 -11.26 3.73 2.98
C SER A 103 -11.56 4.82 1.95
N GLU A 104 -11.29 6.07 2.28
CA GLU A 104 -11.46 7.19 1.35
C GLU A 104 -10.58 7.07 0.11
N PHE A 105 -9.36 6.59 0.27
CA PHE A 105 -8.49 6.29 -0.87
C PHE A 105 -9.10 5.21 -1.76
N TYR A 106 -9.60 4.12 -1.18
CA TYR A 106 -10.23 3.03 -1.92
C TYR A 106 -11.47 3.49 -2.67
N GLU A 107 -12.35 4.23 -1.99
CA GLU A 107 -13.55 4.80 -2.61
C GLU A 107 -13.20 5.71 -3.79
N ARG A 108 -12.23 6.61 -3.63
CA ARG A 108 -11.78 7.48 -4.73
C ARG A 108 -11.15 6.71 -5.89
N ALA A 109 -10.37 5.67 -5.59
CA ALA A 109 -9.72 4.86 -6.62
C ALA A 109 -10.71 4.09 -7.49
N LEU A 110 -11.90 3.82 -6.97
CA LEU A 110 -12.96 3.09 -7.66
C LEU A 110 -14.16 3.98 -8.07
N ALA A 111 -14.11 5.28 -7.82
CA ALA A 111 -15.23 6.18 -8.06
C ALA A 111 -15.71 6.19 -9.53
N ASP A 112 -14.75 6.08 -10.46
CA ASP A 112 -15.01 6.09 -11.90
C ASP A 112 -15.21 4.68 -12.50
N GLN A 113 -15.21 3.64 -11.65
CA GLN A 113 -15.34 2.26 -12.09
C GLN A 113 -16.78 1.75 -11.92
N PRO A 114 -17.27 0.89 -12.85
CA PRO A 114 -18.56 0.22 -12.67
C PRO A 114 -18.61 -0.55 -11.33
N ALA A 115 -19.79 -0.60 -10.72
CA ALA A 115 -19.99 -1.27 -9.41
C ALA A 115 -19.51 -2.74 -9.40
N GLY A 116 -19.66 -3.45 -10.51
CA GLY A 116 -19.18 -4.83 -10.65
C GLY A 116 -17.66 -4.98 -10.56
N VAL A 117 -16.88 -3.92 -10.86
CA VAL A 117 -15.41 -3.95 -10.75
C VAL A 117 -14.98 -4.10 -9.30
N ARG A 118 -15.61 -3.38 -8.38
CA ARG A 118 -15.37 -3.50 -6.94
C ARG A 118 -15.56 -4.94 -6.48
N GLN A 119 -16.69 -5.54 -6.85
CA GLN A 119 -17.01 -6.92 -6.47
C GLN A 119 -15.97 -7.90 -7.03
N VAL A 120 -15.56 -7.75 -8.30
CA VAL A 120 -14.48 -8.59 -8.87
C VAL A 120 -13.18 -8.47 -8.09
N ILE A 121 -12.80 -7.26 -7.64
CA ILE A 121 -11.60 -7.04 -6.82
C ILE A 121 -11.74 -7.76 -5.47
N GLU A 122 -12.83 -7.54 -4.77
CA GLU A 122 -13.06 -8.09 -3.43
C GLU A 122 -13.14 -9.62 -3.44
N ASP A 123 -13.85 -10.19 -4.41
CA ASP A 123 -14.08 -11.65 -4.50
C ASP A 123 -12.88 -12.41 -5.09
N ASN A 124 -12.02 -11.77 -5.90
CA ASN A 124 -10.99 -12.49 -6.65
C ASN A 124 -9.56 -12.09 -6.29
N LEU A 125 -9.34 -10.92 -5.71
CA LEU A 125 -8.01 -10.44 -5.37
C LEU A 125 -7.72 -10.40 -3.87
N LEU A 126 -8.73 -10.71 -3.05
CA LEU A 126 -8.61 -10.82 -1.60
C LEU A 126 -8.99 -12.24 -1.16
N THR A 127 -8.25 -12.77 -0.20
CA THR A 127 -8.65 -14.00 0.51
C THR A 127 -9.67 -13.66 1.61
N GLU A 128 -10.38 -14.66 2.14
CA GLU A 128 -11.30 -14.50 3.28
C GLU A 128 -10.60 -13.87 4.50
N SER A 129 -9.31 -14.13 4.67
CA SER A 129 -8.47 -13.55 5.73
C SER A 129 -7.93 -12.15 5.40
N GLY A 130 -8.36 -11.53 4.29
CA GLY A 130 -7.99 -10.16 3.89
C GLY A 130 -6.60 -10.03 3.26
N PHE A 131 -5.94 -11.14 2.91
CA PHE A 131 -4.68 -11.09 2.18
C PHE A 131 -4.90 -11.01 0.68
N ARG A 132 -3.93 -10.41 -0.01
CA ARG A 132 -3.94 -10.32 -1.46
C ARG A 132 -3.78 -11.70 -2.10
N GLU A 133 -4.65 -12.03 -3.04
CA GLU A 133 -4.56 -13.22 -3.87
C GLU A 133 -4.04 -12.89 -5.27
N SER A 134 -3.21 -13.77 -5.82
CA SER A 134 -2.71 -13.67 -7.19
C SER A 134 -3.58 -14.49 -8.12
N ARG A 135 -4.05 -13.89 -9.20
CA ARG A 135 -4.84 -14.56 -10.24
C ARG A 135 -4.16 -14.40 -11.60
N ALA A 136 -4.42 -15.34 -12.50
CA ALA A 136 -3.95 -15.25 -13.88
C ALA A 136 -4.62 -14.06 -14.58
N GLU A 137 -3.83 -13.23 -15.26
CA GLU A 137 -4.29 -12.02 -15.96
C GLU A 137 -5.46 -12.34 -16.92
N GLY A 138 -5.35 -13.37 -17.74
CA GLY A 138 -6.41 -13.73 -18.69
C GLY A 138 -7.75 -14.10 -18.03
N ARG A 139 -7.76 -14.55 -16.77
CA ARG A 139 -8.98 -14.75 -15.99
C ARG A 139 -9.55 -13.42 -15.51
N LEU A 140 -8.70 -12.53 -15.01
CA LEU A 140 -9.12 -11.21 -14.53
C LEU A 140 -9.70 -10.38 -15.67
N VAL A 141 -9.07 -10.37 -16.86
CA VAL A 141 -9.58 -9.67 -18.04
C VAL A 141 -11.04 -10.07 -18.33
N LYS A 142 -11.34 -11.36 -18.31
CA LYS A 142 -12.71 -11.87 -18.55
C LYS A 142 -13.68 -11.43 -17.46
N LEU A 143 -13.27 -11.47 -16.19
CA LEU A 143 -14.10 -11.06 -15.06
C LEU A 143 -14.40 -9.56 -15.10
N PHE A 144 -13.40 -8.74 -15.37
CA PHE A 144 -13.56 -7.29 -15.49
C PHE A 144 -14.42 -6.90 -16.68
N ALA A 145 -14.23 -7.54 -17.84
CA ALA A 145 -15.08 -7.34 -19.02
C ALA A 145 -16.53 -7.70 -18.72
N ALA A 146 -16.78 -8.82 -18.03
CA ALA A 146 -18.12 -9.22 -17.61
C ALA A 146 -18.75 -8.24 -16.58
N ALA A 147 -17.93 -7.57 -15.78
CA ALA A 147 -18.35 -6.53 -14.84
C ALA A 147 -18.53 -5.15 -15.49
N GLY A 148 -18.37 -5.04 -16.80
CA GLY A 148 -18.55 -3.79 -17.56
C GLY A 148 -17.37 -2.82 -17.43
N ALA A 149 -16.20 -3.30 -17.02
CA ALA A 149 -15.01 -2.47 -16.95
C ALA A 149 -14.59 -2.00 -18.36
N PRO A 150 -14.12 -0.75 -18.51
CA PRO A 150 -13.57 -0.26 -19.78
C PRO A 150 -12.39 -1.11 -20.26
N GLU A 151 -12.22 -1.22 -21.58
CA GLU A 151 -11.03 -1.83 -22.15
C GLU A 151 -9.78 -1.10 -21.62
N GLY A 152 -8.79 -1.87 -21.16
CA GLY A 152 -7.57 -1.31 -20.58
C GLY A 152 -7.60 -1.12 -19.06
N THR A 153 -8.69 -1.42 -18.37
CA THR A 153 -8.74 -1.38 -16.88
C THR A 153 -7.63 -2.22 -16.22
N LEU A 154 -7.18 -3.28 -16.89
CA LEU A 154 -6.02 -4.12 -16.51
C LEU A 154 -4.74 -3.78 -17.29
N ALA A 155 -4.75 -2.77 -18.19
CA ALA A 155 -3.48 -2.29 -18.71
C ALA A 155 -2.58 -1.94 -17.53
N PRO A 156 -1.24 -2.13 -17.64
CA PRO A 156 -0.34 -1.81 -16.54
C PRO A 156 -0.51 -0.33 -16.20
N ALA A 157 -1.50 -0.09 -15.36
CA ALA A 157 -1.63 1.21 -14.72
C ALA A 157 -0.32 1.44 -13.98
N PRO A 158 0.23 2.65 -14.05
CA PRO A 158 1.40 2.98 -13.26
C PRO A 158 1.12 2.51 -11.85
N THR A 159 1.85 1.56 -11.37
CA THR A 159 2.01 0.89 -10.06
C THR A 159 1.10 1.32 -8.86
N ALA A 160 0.18 2.23 -9.07
CA ALA A 160 -0.60 2.90 -8.03
C ALA A 160 -1.87 2.16 -7.59
N VAL A 161 -2.37 1.20 -8.36
CA VAL A 161 -3.65 0.53 -8.07
C VAL A 161 -3.47 -0.82 -7.37
N ILE A 162 -2.24 -1.36 -7.34
CA ILE A 162 -1.95 -2.57 -6.59
C ILE A 162 -1.43 -2.15 -5.21
N LEU A 163 -2.28 -1.56 -4.40
CA LEU A 163 -1.92 -1.21 -3.05
C LEU A 163 -2.52 -2.15 -2.02
N PRO A 164 -1.78 -2.37 -0.95
CA PRO A 164 -1.99 -3.45 -0.02
C PRO A 164 -3.23 -3.19 0.82
N PHE A 165 -4.30 -3.88 0.50
CA PHE A 165 -5.32 -4.17 1.48
C PHE A 165 -4.78 -5.28 2.39
N THR A 166 -3.80 -4.96 3.21
CA THR A 166 -3.39 -5.82 4.29
C THR A 166 -3.50 -5.04 5.58
N SER A 167 -4.66 -4.95 6.11
CA SER A 167 -4.92 -4.83 7.55
C SER A 167 -6.41 -4.64 7.78
N ARG A 168 -7.15 -5.74 7.71
CA ARG A 168 -8.25 -5.92 8.64
C ARG A 168 -7.74 -6.86 9.72
N MET A 169 -7.34 -6.35 10.82
CA MET A 169 -7.53 -6.88 12.17
C MET A 169 -8.02 -5.77 13.03
#